data_2f2afdc4cd97940bce8786c3acd7536d
#
_entry.id   2f2afdc4cd97940bce8786c3acd7536d
#
_cell.length_a   1.000
_cell.length_b   1.000
_cell.length_c   1.000
_cell.angle_alpha   90.00
_cell.angle_beta   90.00
_cell.angle_gamma   90.00
#
_symmetry.space_group_name_H-M   'P 1'
#
loop_
_entity.id
_entity.type
_entity.pdbx_description
1 polymer ?
#
loop_
_entity_poly.entity_id
_entity_poly.type
_entity_poly.pdbx_seq_one_letter_code
_entity_poly.pdbx_strand_id
1 'polypeptide(L)'
;MFDRVGAEVARATSLVRYAPGSRFERHVHGAGEEILVLDGVFSDDNGDHAAGVYLRNPPGSAHEPQSREGCLLFVKLRQFAADDLQPVRIDTRAEPWRQGLVPGLSVMPLHEHNGISTALVRWAPNTRFHAHAHPGGEEILVLDGVFRDEFGAYPEGSWLRSPRWSRHAPVTGLEGALIYVKVGHLGAALTGD
;
A
#
# COMPACT_ATOMS: atom_id res chain seq x y z
N MET A 1 10.48 -1.68 9.43
CA MET A 1 10.16 -2.85 8.60
C MET A 1 9.00 -3.56 9.25
N PHE A 2 7.94 -3.84 8.50
CA PHE A 2 6.75 -4.53 9.00
C PHE A 2 6.80 -6.03 8.75
N ASP A 3 7.20 -6.43 7.55
CA ASP A 3 7.30 -7.83 7.16
C ASP A 3 8.50 -8.05 6.25
N ARG A 4 9.17 -9.20 6.40
CA ARG A 4 10.27 -9.64 5.54
C ARG A 4 10.33 -11.16 5.45
N VAL A 5 10.28 -11.67 4.23
CA VAL A 5 10.44 -13.10 3.94
C VAL A 5 11.58 -13.26 2.93
N GLY A 6 12.61 -14.01 3.31
CA GLY A 6 13.82 -14.19 2.52
C GLY A 6 15.08 -13.55 3.15
N ALA A 7 16.23 -13.83 2.59
CA ALA A 7 17.55 -13.33 3.02
C ALA A 7 17.87 -11.99 2.31
N GLU A 8 18.91 -11.94 1.47
CA GLU A 8 19.31 -10.72 0.75
C GLU A 8 18.26 -10.30 -0.29
N VAL A 9 17.68 -11.28 -0.96
CA VAL A 9 16.60 -11.09 -1.94
C VAL A 9 15.27 -11.39 -1.25
N ALA A 10 14.71 -10.39 -0.58
CA ALA A 10 13.52 -10.57 0.26
C ALA A 10 12.27 -9.93 -0.32
N ARG A 11 11.14 -10.62 -0.17
CA ARG A 11 9.83 -9.98 -0.17
C ARG A 11 9.71 -9.16 1.11
N ALA A 12 9.39 -7.89 1.00
CA ALA A 12 9.32 -7.01 2.17
C ALA A 12 8.21 -5.95 2.07
N THR A 13 7.69 -5.59 3.24
CA THR A 13 6.82 -4.42 3.45
C THR A 13 7.46 -3.54 4.53
N SER A 14 7.70 -2.27 4.22
CA SER A 14 8.51 -1.39 5.07
C SER A 14 8.03 0.05 5.04
N LEU A 15 8.29 0.78 6.13
CA LEU A 15 8.46 2.23 6.08
C LEU A 15 9.95 2.52 5.84
N VAL A 16 10.23 3.35 4.85
CA VAL A 16 11.58 3.74 4.48
C VAL A 16 11.68 5.27 4.56
N ARG A 17 12.63 5.75 5.35
CA ARG A 17 12.92 7.18 5.47
C ARG A 17 14.18 7.51 4.71
N TYR A 18 14.08 8.44 3.76
CA TYR A 18 15.22 9.06 3.09
C TYR A 18 15.61 10.33 3.86
N ALA A 19 16.87 10.44 4.23
CA ALA A 19 17.40 11.69 4.74
C ALA A 19 17.49 12.75 3.61
N PRO A 20 17.49 14.04 3.94
CA PRO A 20 17.77 15.07 2.95
C PRO A 20 19.08 14.81 2.18
N GLY A 21 19.05 14.98 0.86
CA GLY A 21 20.18 14.73 -0.02
C GLY A 21 20.47 13.25 -0.30
N SER A 22 19.62 12.32 0.13
CA SER A 22 19.78 10.89 -0.17
C SER A 22 19.70 10.64 -1.66
N ARG A 23 20.64 9.81 -2.16
CA ARG A 23 20.67 9.33 -3.53
C ARG A 23 21.17 7.89 -3.55
N PHE A 24 20.56 7.06 -4.35
CA PHE A 24 20.93 5.66 -4.52
C PHE A 24 21.27 5.40 -5.98
N GLU A 25 22.18 4.46 -6.19
CA GLU A 25 22.55 4.06 -7.53
C GLU A 25 21.37 3.46 -8.30
N ARG A 26 21.42 3.61 -9.62
CA ARG A 26 20.44 3.01 -10.52
C ARG A 26 20.38 1.50 -10.30
N HIS A 27 19.18 0.99 -10.06
CA HIS A 27 18.97 -0.44 -9.85
C HIS A 27 17.71 -0.95 -10.54
N VAL A 28 17.65 -2.28 -10.70
CA VAL A 28 16.55 -2.98 -11.38
C VAL A 28 15.68 -3.71 -10.35
N HIS A 29 14.37 -3.60 -10.50
CA HIS A 29 13.39 -4.31 -9.68
C HIS A 29 13.13 -5.71 -10.24
N GLY A 30 13.80 -6.75 -9.71
CA GLY A 30 13.66 -8.13 -10.22
C GLY A 30 12.25 -8.70 -10.10
N ALA A 31 11.47 -8.32 -9.09
CA ALA A 31 10.09 -8.76 -8.89
C ALA A 31 9.15 -7.61 -8.48
N GLY A 32 9.48 -6.41 -8.95
CA GLY A 32 8.66 -5.20 -8.79
C GLY A 32 8.78 -4.51 -7.45
N GLU A 33 8.39 -3.26 -7.46
CA GLU A 33 8.34 -2.36 -6.31
C GLU A 33 7.05 -1.54 -6.34
N GLU A 34 6.41 -1.38 -5.19
CA GLU A 34 5.22 -0.57 -4.99
C GLU A 34 5.50 0.45 -3.89
N ILE A 35 5.20 1.72 -4.14
CA ILE A 35 5.49 2.84 -3.23
C ILE A 35 4.23 3.68 -3.04
N LEU A 36 3.97 4.08 -1.80
CA LEU A 36 3.13 5.23 -1.47
C LEU A 36 4.01 6.26 -0.75
N VAL A 37 4.12 7.46 -1.31
CA VAL A 37 4.83 8.57 -0.67
C VAL A 37 3.97 9.11 0.46
N LEU A 38 4.43 8.97 1.71
CA LEU A 38 3.68 9.40 2.90
C LEU A 38 4.01 10.83 3.30
N ASP A 39 5.26 11.25 3.12
CA ASP A 39 5.74 12.60 3.48
C ASP A 39 6.93 13.00 2.60
N GLY A 40 7.10 14.30 2.38
CA GLY A 40 8.19 14.85 1.57
C GLY A 40 8.06 14.60 0.08
N VAL A 41 9.19 14.54 -0.61
CA VAL A 41 9.27 14.33 -2.08
C VAL A 41 10.27 13.23 -2.40
N PHE A 42 9.78 12.17 -3.00
CA PHE A 42 10.58 11.13 -3.64
C PHE A 42 10.79 11.49 -5.12
N SER A 43 11.99 11.34 -5.63
CA SER A 43 12.31 11.64 -7.03
C SER A 43 13.00 10.46 -7.70
N ASP A 44 12.72 10.24 -8.97
CA ASP A 44 13.39 9.26 -9.81
C ASP A 44 13.49 9.76 -11.26
N ASP A 45 13.90 8.90 -12.21
CA ASP A 45 14.01 9.23 -13.64
C ASP A 45 12.68 9.74 -14.25
N ASN A 46 11.55 9.50 -13.61
CA ASN A 46 10.22 9.91 -14.08
C ASN A 46 9.76 11.25 -13.47
N GLY A 47 10.57 11.84 -12.60
CA GLY A 47 10.30 13.15 -11.99
C GLY A 47 10.12 13.11 -10.47
N ASP A 48 9.48 14.17 -9.95
CA ASP A 48 9.24 14.37 -8.54
C ASP A 48 7.86 13.84 -8.13
N HIS A 49 7.82 13.07 -7.05
CA HIS A 49 6.63 12.42 -6.51
C HIS A 49 6.42 12.90 -5.07
N ALA A 50 5.51 13.84 -4.87
CA ALA A 50 5.20 14.39 -3.56
C ALA A 50 4.35 13.44 -2.71
N ALA A 51 4.20 13.76 -1.42
CA ALA A 51 3.31 13.03 -0.52
C ALA A 51 1.91 12.83 -1.15
N GLY A 52 1.37 11.62 -1.04
CA GLY A 52 0.13 11.19 -1.69
C GLY A 52 0.30 10.57 -3.07
N VAL A 53 1.48 10.57 -3.66
CA VAL A 53 1.71 9.87 -4.95
C VAL A 53 1.91 8.38 -4.69
N TYR A 54 1.17 7.57 -5.47
CA TYR A 54 1.30 6.13 -5.53
C TYR A 54 2.00 5.69 -6.80
N LEU A 55 2.97 4.79 -6.66
CA LEU A 55 3.85 4.31 -7.73
C LEU A 55 3.86 2.79 -7.78
N ARG A 56 3.88 2.24 -8.99
CA ARG A 56 4.19 0.83 -9.24
C ARG A 56 5.29 0.74 -10.29
N ASN A 57 6.35 0.08 -9.94
CA ASN A 57 7.52 -0.22 -10.76
C ASN A 57 7.52 -1.74 -11.01
N PRO A 58 7.03 -2.23 -12.17
CA PRO A 58 6.88 -3.65 -12.42
C PRO A 58 8.22 -4.39 -12.50
N PRO A 59 8.22 -5.73 -12.50
CA PRO A 59 9.42 -6.52 -12.72
C PRO A 59 10.20 -6.09 -13.96
N GLY A 60 11.52 -5.94 -13.84
CA GLY A 60 12.40 -5.47 -14.91
C GLY A 60 12.49 -3.95 -15.07
N SER A 61 11.65 -3.17 -14.40
CA SER A 61 11.82 -1.72 -14.35
C SER A 61 13.08 -1.31 -13.60
N ALA A 62 13.61 -0.13 -13.91
CA ALA A 62 14.80 0.42 -13.25
C ALA A 62 14.63 1.90 -12.97
N HIS A 63 15.22 2.39 -11.90
CA HIS A 63 15.30 3.82 -11.60
C HIS A 63 16.53 4.18 -10.76
N GLU A 64 16.77 5.48 -10.63
CA GLU A 64 17.77 6.07 -9.74
C GLU A 64 17.03 6.92 -8.67
N PRO A 65 16.71 6.34 -7.50
CA PRO A 65 15.89 7.02 -6.50
C PRO A 65 16.71 8.02 -5.68
N GLN A 66 16.08 9.15 -5.39
CA GLN A 66 16.66 10.21 -4.59
C GLN A 66 15.59 11.01 -3.83
N SER A 67 16.02 11.81 -2.85
CA SER A 67 15.19 12.80 -2.21
C SER A 67 16.04 13.99 -1.76
N ARG A 68 15.75 15.15 -2.30
CA ARG A 68 16.50 16.38 -1.99
C ARG A 68 16.22 16.88 -0.59
N GLU A 69 14.96 16.85 -0.17
CA GLU A 69 14.50 17.39 1.12
C GLU A 69 14.22 16.30 2.16
N GLY A 70 14.34 15.03 1.75
CA GLY A 70 13.95 13.87 2.53
C GLY A 70 12.51 13.46 2.22
N CYS A 71 12.20 12.19 2.48
CA CYS A 71 10.83 11.68 2.36
C CYS A 71 10.61 10.46 3.25
N LEU A 72 9.33 10.15 3.47
CA LEU A 72 8.89 8.92 4.11
C LEU A 72 8.05 8.13 3.11
N LEU A 73 8.40 6.87 2.91
CA LEU A 73 7.78 5.99 1.95
C LEU A 73 7.20 4.75 2.65
N PHE A 74 6.03 4.32 2.21
CA PHE A 74 5.55 2.97 2.42
C PHE A 74 5.91 2.15 1.17
N VAL A 75 6.71 1.09 1.34
CA VAL A 75 7.32 0.34 0.24
C VAL A 75 6.98 -1.14 0.36
N LYS A 76 6.59 -1.74 -0.76
CA LYS A 76 6.39 -3.18 -0.90
C LYS A 76 7.30 -3.70 -2.01
N LEU A 77 8.27 -4.54 -1.65
CA LEU A 77 9.25 -5.12 -2.57
C LEU A 77 8.89 -6.55 -2.91
N ARG A 78 9.04 -6.90 -4.21
CA ARG A 78 8.92 -8.27 -4.73
C ARG A 78 7.55 -8.89 -4.45
N GLN A 79 6.49 -8.11 -4.66
CA GLN A 79 5.11 -8.53 -4.40
C GLN A 79 4.20 -8.38 -5.63
N PHE A 80 4.79 -8.45 -6.82
CA PHE A 80 4.07 -8.48 -8.09
C PHE A 80 3.86 -9.94 -8.55
N ALA A 81 2.74 -10.18 -9.24
CA ALA A 81 2.63 -11.35 -10.08
C ALA A 81 3.61 -11.21 -11.26
N ALA A 82 4.14 -12.33 -11.76
CA ALA A 82 5.16 -12.28 -12.82
C ALA A 82 4.62 -11.68 -14.15
N ASP A 83 3.33 -11.73 -14.36
CA ASP A 83 2.61 -11.19 -15.52
C ASP A 83 2.01 -9.80 -15.28
N ASP A 84 2.17 -9.22 -14.08
CA ASP A 84 1.74 -7.87 -13.76
C ASP A 84 2.83 -6.85 -14.14
N LEU A 85 2.83 -6.47 -15.40
CA LEU A 85 3.85 -5.60 -15.99
C LEU A 85 3.40 -4.14 -16.15
N GLN A 86 2.24 -3.77 -15.56
CA GLN A 86 1.71 -2.42 -15.70
C GLN A 86 2.40 -1.43 -14.74
N PRO A 87 3.13 -0.41 -15.26
CA PRO A 87 3.59 0.69 -14.44
C PRO A 87 2.41 1.61 -14.07
N VAL A 88 2.42 2.13 -12.86
CA VAL A 88 1.38 3.05 -12.36
C VAL A 88 2.02 4.27 -11.73
N ARG A 89 1.42 5.43 -11.97
CA ARG A 89 1.76 6.73 -11.36
C ARG A 89 0.45 7.47 -11.12
N ILE A 90 0.04 7.58 -9.85
CA ILE A 90 -1.24 8.19 -9.44
C ILE A 90 -0.97 9.25 -8.39
N ASP A 91 -1.35 10.49 -8.62
CA ASP A 91 -1.47 11.49 -7.56
C ASP A 91 -2.84 11.32 -6.90
N THR A 92 -2.87 10.67 -5.75
CA THR A 92 -4.12 10.37 -5.04
C THR A 92 -4.88 11.61 -4.55
N ARG A 93 -4.24 12.77 -4.55
CA ARG A 93 -4.88 14.05 -4.20
C ARG A 93 -5.74 14.59 -5.36
N ALA A 94 -5.43 14.20 -6.60
CA ALA A 94 -6.13 14.63 -7.81
C ALA A 94 -7.18 13.60 -8.29
N GLU A 95 -7.11 12.34 -7.82
CA GLU A 95 -7.98 11.28 -8.27
C GLU A 95 -9.37 11.32 -7.58
N PRO A 96 -10.43 10.99 -8.32
CA PRO A 96 -11.77 10.98 -7.77
C PRO A 96 -12.02 9.80 -6.84
N TRP A 97 -12.71 10.06 -5.75
CA TRP A 97 -13.25 9.04 -4.86
C TRP A 97 -14.56 8.48 -5.42
N ARG A 98 -14.75 7.18 -5.33
CA ARG A 98 -15.98 6.47 -5.69
C ARG A 98 -16.73 6.07 -4.44
N GLN A 99 -18.05 5.98 -4.51
CA GLN A 99 -18.85 5.44 -3.41
C GLN A 99 -18.44 3.97 -3.17
N GLY A 100 -18.22 3.61 -1.90
CA GLY A 100 -17.95 2.24 -1.49
C GLY A 100 -19.24 1.41 -1.34
N LEU A 101 -19.07 0.19 -0.84
CA LEU A 101 -20.15 -0.82 -0.74
C LEU A 101 -21.22 -0.48 0.31
N VAL A 102 -20.91 0.38 1.27
CA VAL A 102 -21.87 0.85 2.30
C VAL A 102 -21.80 2.36 2.43
N PRO A 103 -22.87 3.01 2.92
CA PRO A 103 -22.83 4.43 3.25
C PRO A 103 -21.68 4.74 4.22
N GLY A 104 -20.98 5.84 4.00
CA GLY A 104 -19.81 6.24 4.77
C GLY A 104 -18.48 5.72 4.26
N LEU A 105 -18.47 4.78 3.30
CA LEU A 105 -17.25 4.38 2.61
C LEU A 105 -17.05 5.12 1.29
N SER A 106 -15.82 5.52 1.04
CA SER A 106 -15.37 5.97 -0.28
C SER A 106 -14.09 5.24 -0.64
N VAL A 107 -13.97 4.83 -1.89
CA VAL A 107 -12.85 4.01 -2.39
C VAL A 107 -12.18 4.73 -3.55
N MET A 108 -10.87 4.75 -3.53
CA MET A 108 -10.02 5.15 -4.65
C MET A 108 -9.20 3.93 -5.09
N PRO A 109 -9.59 3.24 -6.18
CA PRO A 109 -8.79 2.13 -6.71
C PRO A 109 -7.44 2.63 -7.20
N LEU A 110 -6.37 1.94 -6.84
CA LEU A 110 -5.01 2.26 -7.27
C LEU A 110 -4.49 1.26 -8.30
N HIS A 111 -4.79 -0.02 -8.12
CA HIS A 111 -4.40 -1.08 -9.07
C HIS A 111 -5.22 -2.35 -8.84
N GLU A 112 -5.43 -3.09 -9.93
CA GLU A 112 -6.04 -4.43 -9.88
C GLU A 112 -5.38 -5.34 -10.91
N HIS A 113 -5.04 -6.56 -10.51
CA HIS A 113 -4.51 -7.60 -11.39
C HIS A 113 -4.85 -8.99 -10.83
N ASN A 114 -5.55 -9.82 -11.62
CA ASN A 114 -5.86 -11.22 -11.28
C ASN A 114 -6.46 -11.43 -9.87
N GLY A 115 -7.38 -10.56 -9.45
CA GLY A 115 -8.04 -10.63 -8.14
C GLY A 115 -7.20 -10.10 -6.98
N ILE A 116 -6.01 -9.57 -7.25
CA ILE A 116 -5.23 -8.76 -6.31
C ILE A 116 -5.61 -7.31 -6.53
N SER A 117 -6.10 -6.62 -5.51
CA SER A 117 -6.43 -5.21 -5.63
C SER A 117 -5.77 -4.37 -4.54
N THR A 118 -5.43 -3.13 -4.91
CA THR A 118 -4.87 -2.11 -4.04
C THR A 118 -5.74 -0.86 -4.14
N ALA A 119 -6.10 -0.28 -3.00
CA ALA A 119 -6.93 0.92 -2.94
C ALA A 119 -6.61 1.80 -1.73
N LEU A 120 -6.98 3.07 -1.81
CA LEU A 120 -7.25 3.88 -0.62
C LEU A 120 -8.74 3.76 -0.28
N VAL A 121 -9.04 3.61 1.00
CA VAL A 121 -10.42 3.57 1.50
C VAL A 121 -10.58 4.60 2.62
N ARG A 122 -11.54 5.51 2.41
CA ARG A 122 -11.93 6.50 3.40
C ARG A 122 -13.19 6.02 4.11
N TRP A 123 -13.13 6.04 5.42
CA TRP A 123 -14.20 5.69 6.34
C TRP A 123 -14.69 6.96 7.03
N ALA A 124 -15.93 7.35 6.80
CA ALA A 124 -16.53 8.43 7.55
C ALA A 124 -16.68 8.03 9.03
N PRO A 125 -16.86 9.01 9.95
CA PRO A 125 -17.17 8.73 11.34
C PRO A 125 -18.35 7.76 11.50
N ASN A 126 -18.26 6.86 12.48
CA ASN A 126 -19.29 5.88 12.84
C ASN A 126 -19.75 4.95 11.71
N THR A 127 -18.92 4.70 10.74
CA THR A 127 -19.18 3.77 9.65
C THR A 127 -19.01 2.33 10.13
N ARG A 128 -19.93 1.44 9.72
CA ARG A 128 -19.88 0.00 9.97
C ARG A 128 -19.90 -0.76 8.66
N PHE A 129 -19.04 -1.75 8.54
CA PHE A 129 -19.09 -2.71 7.46
C PHE A 129 -19.48 -4.08 8.00
N HIS A 130 -20.21 -4.86 7.22
CA HIS A 130 -20.61 -6.19 7.65
C HIS A 130 -19.42 -7.16 7.74
N ALA A 131 -19.57 -8.22 8.54
CA ALA A 131 -18.56 -9.27 8.65
C ALA A 131 -18.31 -9.92 7.29
N HIS A 132 -17.06 -9.99 6.89
CA HIS A 132 -16.65 -10.55 5.61
C HIS A 132 -15.33 -11.31 5.72
N ALA A 133 -14.97 -12.05 4.68
CA ALA A 133 -13.76 -12.86 4.64
C ALA A 133 -12.82 -12.40 3.53
N HIS A 134 -11.52 -12.60 3.73
CA HIS A 134 -10.46 -12.31 2.78
C HIS A 134 -9.84 -13.63 2.26
N PRO A 135 -10.36 -14.23 1.17
CA PRO A 135 -9.84 -15.51 0.66
C PRO A 135 -8.36 -15.50 0.33
N GLY A 136 -7.86 -14.39 -0.19
CA GLY A 136 -6.45 -14.18 -0.51
C GLY A 136 -5.65 -13.39 0.54
N GLY A 137 -6.24 -13.15 1.73
CA GLY A 137 -5.65 -12.31 2.77
C GLY A 137 -5.75 -10.82 2.47
N GLU A 138 -5.37 -10.02 3.46
CA GLU A 138 -5.44 -8.57 3.44
C GLU A 138 -4.24 -7.95 4.16
N GLU A 139 -3.75 -6.83 3.67
CA GLU A 139 -2.87 -5.92 4.40
C GLU A 139 -3.44 -4.52 4.42
N ILE A 140 -3.36 -3.86 5.58
CA ILE A 140 -3.81 -2.48 5.81
C ILE A 140 -2.67 -1.66 6.39
N LEU A 141 -2.48 -0.43 5.90
CA LEU A 141 -1.78 0.64 6.61
C LEU A 141 -2.79 1.73 6.92
N VAL A 142 -2.93 2.10 8.20
CA VAL A 142 -3.78 3.22 8.62
C VAL A 142 -3.01 4.51 8.37
N LEU A 143 -3.53 5.34 7.48
CA LEU A 143 -2.91 6.61 7.03
C LEU A 143 -3.41 7.81 7.84
N ASP A 144 -4.61 7.73 8.40
CA ASP A 144 -5.22 8.76 9.24
C ASP A 144 -6.38 8.18 10.05
N GLY A 145 -6.66 8.76 11.22
CA GLY A 145 -7.75 8.35 12.09
C GLY A 145 -7.53 7.03 12.82
N VAL A 146 -8.61 6.28 13.07
CA VAL A 146 -8.56 5.03 13.82
C VAL A 146 -9.45 3.97 13.15
N PHE A 147 -8.82 2.99 12.54
CA PHE A 147 -9.51 1.78 12.06
C PHE A 147 -9.74 0.81 13.21
N ARG A 148 -10.88 0.12 13.25
CA ARG A 148 -11.26 -0.78 14.34
C ARG A 148 -11.92 -2.04 13.79
N ASP A 149 -11.78 -3.14 14.50
CA ASP A 149 -12.56 -4.36 14.32
C ASP A 149 -12.76 -5.04 15.68
N GLU A 150 -13.28 -6.28 15.71
CA GLU A 150 -13.48 -7.06 16.92
C GLU A 150 -12.17 -7.43 17.65
N PHE A 151 -11.03 -7.29 17.00
CA PHE A 151 -9.72 -7.64 17.56
C PHE A 151 -8.99 -6.44 18.16
N GLY A 152 -9.35 -5.21 17.77
CA GLY A 152 -8.71 -4.03 18.33
C GLY A 152 -9.03 -2.70 17.68
N ALA A 153 -8.29 -1.69 18.12
CA ALA A 153 -8.29 -0.34 17.59
C ALA A 153 -6.89 -0.01 17.06
N TYR A 154 -6.83 0.46 15.84
CA TYR A 154 -5.60 0.65 15.07
C TYR A 154 -5.49 2.13 14.66
N PRO A 155 -4.74 2.95 15.41
CA PRO A 155 -4.52 4.35 15.07
C PRO A 155 -3.62 4.51 13.84
N GLU A 156 -3.49 5.76 13.37
CA GLU A 156 -2.54 6.16 12.33
C GLU A 156 -1.15 5.51 12.53
N GLY A 157 -0.55 5.03 11.45
CA GLY A 157 0.73 4.32 11.45
C GLY A 157 0.62 2.82 11.77
N SER A 158 -0.54 2.32 12.20
CA SER A 158 -0.74 0.89 12.40
C SER A 158 -0.71 0.15 11.07
N TRP A 159 -0.02 -0.98 11.07
CA TRP A 159 -0.02 -1.91 9.95
C TRP A 159 -0.60 -3.25 10.40
N LEU A 160 -1.55 -3.77 9.63
CA LEU A 160 -2.23 -5.03 9.87
C LEU A 160 -1.96 -5.99 8.72
N ARG A 161 -1.84 -7.27 9.07
CA ARG A 161 -1.79 -8.35 8.09
C ARG A 161 -2.72 -9.46 8.51
N SER A 162 -3.76 -9.64 7.74
CA SER A 162 -4.82 -10.63 7.96
C SER A 162 -4.60 -11.82 7.03
N PRO A 163 -4.37 -13.04 7.55
CA PRO A 163 -4.05 -14.20 6.73
C PRO A 163 -5.22 -14.58 5.82
N ARG A 164 -4.96 -15.51 4.90
CA ARG A 164 -6.01 -16.07 4.03
C ARG A 164 -7.17 -16.60 4.87
N TRP A 165 -8.39 -16.32 4.38
CA TRP A 165 -9.64 -16.72 5.01
C TRP A 165 -9.90 -16.07 6.37
N SER A 166 -9.09 -15.12 6.79
CA SER A 166 -9.42 -14.27 7.93
C SER A 166 -10.76 -13.58 7.74
N ARG A 167 -11.43 -13.30 8.83
CA ARG A 167 -12.73 -12.62 8.87
C ARG A 167 -12.67 -11.51 9.88
N HIS A 168 -13.32 -10.41 9.57
CA HIS A 168 -13.54 -9.33 10.51
C HIS A 168 -14.81 -8.52 10.15
N ALA A 169 -15.24 -7.68 11.08
CA ALA A 169 -16.35 -6.74 10.94
C ALA A 169 -15.85 -5.32 11.26
N PRO A 170 -15.23 -4.63 10.31
CA PRO A 170 -14.58 -3.36 10.61
C PRO A 170 -15.57 -2.22 10.84
N VAL A 171 -15.13 -1.31 11.70
CA VAL A 171 -15.90 -0.12 12.10
C VAL A 171 -14.97 1.08 12.30
N THR A 172 -15.53 2.29 12.29
CA THR A 172 -14.84 3.49 12.76
C THR A 172 -15.61 4.16 13.88
N GLY A 173 -14.90 4.89 14.75
CA GLY A 173 -15.46 5.80 15.75
C GLY A 173 -15.70 7.20 15.17
N LEU A 174 -15.66 8.20 16.06
CA LEU A 174 -15.86 9.61 15.71
C LEU A 174 -14.75 10.17 14.82
N GLU A 175 -13.58 9.56 14.86
CA GLU A 175 -12.39 9.99 14.11
C GLU A 175 -12.48 9.64 12.61
N GLY A 176 -13.26 8.60 12.25
CA GLY A 176 -13.18 7.99 10.93
C GLY A 176 -11.83 7.30 10.71
N ALA A 177 -11.51 6.96 9.47
CA ALA A 177 -10.19 6.46 9.09
C ALA A 177 -9.91 6.68 7.60
N LEU A 178 -8.63 6.81 7.25
CA LEU A 178 -8.12 6.65 5.90
C LEU A 178 -7.13 5.48 5.92
N ILE A 179 -7.33 4.50 5.06
CA ILE A 179 -6.45 3.35 4.98
C ILE A 179 -5.96 3.11 3.54
N TYR A 180 -4.71 2.68 3.43
CA TYR A 180 -4.24 1.93 2.29
C TYR A 180 -4.59 0.46 2.55
N VAL A 181 -5.17 -0.22 1.57
CA VAL A 181 -5.51 -1.63 1.67
C VAL A 181 -5.06 -2.38 0.43
N LYS A 182 -4.49 -3.58 0.63
CA LYS A 182 -4.17 -4.54 -0.43
C LYS A 182 -4.77 -5.90 -0.08
N VAL A 183 -5.55 -6.45 -0.98
CA VAL A 183 -6.24 -7.74 -0.79
C VAL A 183 -5.85 -8.73 -1.88
N GLY A 184 -5.97 -10.03 -1.57
CA GLY A 184 -5.79 -11.11 -2.54
C GLY A 184 -4.35 -11.61 -2.70
N HIS A 185 -3.35 -10.89 -2.20
CA HIS A 185 -1.93 -11.13 -2.51
C HIS A 185 -1.21 -12.10 -1.55
N LEU A 186 -1.81 -12.47 -0.42
CA LEU A 186 -1.18 -13.37 0.55
C LEU A 186 -1.36 -14.85 0.20
N GLY A 187 -2.10 -15.15 -0.85
CA GLY A 187 -2.46 -16.52 -1.24
C GLY A 187 -1.78 -17.03 -2.49
N ALA A 188 -1.19 -16.18 -3.29
CA ALA A 188 -0.40 -16.62 -4.41
C ALA A 188 0.91 -17.23 -3.88
N ALA A 189 1.24 -18.46 -4.25
CA ALA A 189 2.61 -18.92 -4.24
C ALA A 189 3.34 -17.93 -5.15
N LEU A 190 4.12 -17.02 -4.57
CA LEU A 190 5.00 -16.17 -5.35
C LEU A 190 6.05 -17.10 -5.91
N THR A 191 5.93 -17.45 -7.18
CA THR A 191 6.91 -18.25 -7.91
C THR A 191 8.22 -17.47 -7.93
N GLY A 192 9.22 -17.98 -7.28
CA GLY A 192 10.55 -17.39 -7.27
C GLY A 192 11.37 -17.81 -6.06
N ASP A 193 11.54 -19.11 -5.85
CA ASP A 193 12.74 -19.68 -5.25
C ASP A 193 13.75 -19.96 -6.37
#